data_49a3abef9a6e06032f7a452a273b95b9
#
_entry.id   49a3abef9a6e06032f7a452a273b95b9
#
_cell.length_a   1.000
_cell.length_b   1.000
_cell.length_c   1.000
_cell.angle_alpha   90.00
_cell.angle_beta   90.00
_cell.angle_gamma   90.00
#
_symmetry.space_group_name_H-M   'P 1'
#
loop_
_entity.id
_entity.type
_entity.pdbx_description
1 polymer ?
#
loop_
_entity_poly.entity_id
_entity_poly.type
_entity_poly.pdbx_seq_one_letter_code
_entity_poly.pdbx_strand_id
1 'polypeptide(L)'
;MHLGAASMLGATGSNGSDNGVPKDFDVLTFTTSDLKEVSSIGLTVHNLVINNPKSFSDDNIKKVKEDFHNNSLILGQTNGRYGGGLVSPDEKVREDAITFVKNMCLITSKLGAPNTYLRPGSVNPDGPWLPHPENHSDKVFDRLVDSTQKICEVAEDEGVMLSLEGGYVSPIYSAKRTKDFIDAVGSKNLGFNQDPVNFISNLEEAYNTKEFLEDFFSLLGEHTLGAHLKDFKVIDTLLLRFEEEYLGYGMMDQVYFLKRMQEICPDAHILIEHIPRDKFKPSYSHTLEFSKKAGIKWEAY
;
A
#
# COMPACT_ATOMS: atom_id res chain seq x y z
N MET A 1 -3.45 -15.39 7.71
CA MET A 1 -2.85 -14.35 6.83
C MET A 1 -2.14 -14.98 5.64
N HIS A 2 -2.10 -14.28 4.51
CA HIS A 2 -1.34 -14.68 3.33
C HIS A 2 -0.12 -13.78 3.13
N LEU A 3 1.04 -14.35 2.79
CA LEU A 3 2.25 -13.59 2.53
C LEU A 3 2.46 -13.39 1.03
N GLY A 4 2.74 -12.18 0.64
CA GLY A 4 2.89 -11.80 -0.76
C GLY A 4 3.91 -10.71 -1.03
N ALA A 5 3.89 -10.18 -2.27
CA ALA A 5 4.69 -9.05 -2.70
C ALA A 5 3.80 -7.91 -3.22
N ALA A 6 4.11 -6.67 -2.83
CA ALA A 6 3.34 -5.48 -3.20
C ALA A 6 3.69 -4.93 -4.58
N SER A 7 4.89 -5.17 -5.09
CA SER A 7 5.36 -4.71 -6.39
C SER A 7 6.23 -5.76 -7.04
N MET A 8 6.60 -5.54 -8.30
CA MET A 8 7.55 -6.41 -8.97
C MET A 8 8.77 -6.65 -8.11
N LEU A 9 9.20 -7.90 -8.01
CA LEU A 9 10.46 -8.25 -7.42
C LEU A 9 11.60 -7.50 -8.13
N GLY A 10 12.12 -6.47 -7.49
CA GLY A 10 13.18 -5.63 -8.04
C GLY A 10 12.76 -4.27 -8.61
N ALA A 11 11.49 -3.92 -8.57
CA ALA A 11 11.07 -2.54 -8.79
C ALA A 11 11.35 -1.72 -7.52
N THR A 12 12.57 -1.22 -7.39
CA THR A 12 12.95 -0.35 -6.29
C THR A 12 12.42 1.04 -6.52
N GLY A 13 11.46 1.46 -5.73
CA GLY A 13 11.05 2.84 -5.62
C GLY A 13 11.96 3.66 -4.71
N SER A 14 13.27 3.59 -4.87
CA SER A 14 14.16 4.54 -4.21
C SER A 14 14.09 5.85 -4.95
N ASN A 15 13.58 6.90 -4.36
CA ASN A 15 13.66 8.32 -4.74
C ASN A 15 12.33 9.01 -5.08
N GLY A 16 11.20 8.64 -4.44
CA GLY A 16 9.96 9.44 -4.58
C GLY A 16 9.32 9.40 -5.97
N SER A 17 9.90 8.67 -6.90
CA SER A 17 9.33 8.42 -8.22
C SER A 17 8.44 7.17 -8.14
N ASP A 18 7.22 7.30 -8.59
CA ASP A 18 6.22 6.24 -8.80
C ASP A 18 6.79 4.80 -8.78
N ASN A 19 6.98 4.21 -7.63
CA ASN A 19 7.33 2.81 -7.31
C ASN A 19 8.12 2.02 -8.37
N GLY A 20 9.03 2.68 -9.11
CA GLY A 20 9.97 2.04 -10.03
C GLY A 20 9.38 1.30 -11.25
N VAL A 21 8.05 1.22 -11.42
CA VAL A 21 7.43 0.60 -12.60
C VAL A 21 7.58 1.54 -13.81
N PRO A 22 8.12 1.08 -14.95
CA PRO A 22 8.24 1.90 -16.15
C PRO A 22 6.91 2.52 -16.59
N LYS A 23 6.92 3.78 -17.06
CA LYS A 23 5.71 4.49 -17.50
C LYS A 23 4.95 3.77 -18.63
N ASP A 24 5.65 3.02 -19.44
CA ASP A 24 5.11 2.26 -20.59
C ASP A 24 4.88 0.78 -20.28
N PHE A 25 4.72 0.44 -19.01
CA PHE A 25 4.58 -0.93 -18.57
C PHE A 25 3.23 -1.52 -19.01
N ASP A 26 3.26 -2.61 -19.76
CA ASP A 26 2.06 -3.40 -20.08
C ASP A 26 1.76 -4.36 -18.91
N VAL A 27 0.63 -4.15 -18.26
CA VAL A 27 0.17 -4.97 -17.16
C VAL A 27 0.11 -6.46 -17.48
N LEU A 28 -0.20 -6.82 -18.73
CA LEU A 28 -0.26 -8.22 -19.14
C LEU A 28 1.13 -8.86 -19.24
N THR A 29 2.14 -8.11 -19.70
CA THR A 29 3.53 -8.57 -19.74
C THR A 29 4.09 -8.75 -18.34
N PHE A 30 3.76 -7.82 -17.45
CA PHE A 30 4.14 -7.90 -16.04
C PHE A 30 3.60 -9.16 -15.36
N THR A 31 2.29 -9.42 -15.45
CA THR A 31 1.64 -10.52 -14.75
C THR A 31 2.22 -11.90 -15.09
N THR A 32 2.67 -12.11 -16.32
CA THR A 32 3.10 -13.44 -16.77
C THR A 32 4.48 -13.84 -16.25
N SER A 33 5.48 -12.93 -16.27
CA SER A 33 6.85 -13.29 -15.88
C SER A 33 7.10 -13.24 -14.37
N ASP A 34 6.56 -12.23 -13.70
CA ASP A 34 6.86 -12.02 -12.28
C ASP A 34 6.02 -12.91 -11.37
N LEU A 35 4.79 -13.24 -11.75
CA LEU A 35 3.95 -14.16 -10.98
C LEU A 35 4.61 -15.55 -10.81
N LYS A 36 5.24 -16.06 -11.87
CA LYS A 36 5.98 -17.32 -11.80
C LYS A 36 7.16 -17.25 -10.82
N GLU A 37 7.87 -16.13 -10.79
CA GLU A 37 8.96 -15.92 -9.84
C GLU A 37 8.42 -15.82 -8.40
N VAL A 38 7.36 -15.02 -8.18
CA VAL A 38 6.69 -14.86 -6.88
C VAL A 38 6.27 -16.21 -6.30
N SER A 39 5.58 -17.05 -7.08
CA SER A 39 5.14 -18.36 -6.62
C SER A 39 6.31 -19.32 -6.36
N SER A 40 7.39 -19.22 -7.14
CA SER A 40 8.57 -20.10 -7.01
C SER A 40 9.34 -19.91 -5.70
N ILE A 41 9.22 -18.75 -5.07
CA ILE A 41 9.80 -18.46 -3.75
C ILE A 41 8.87 -18.80 -2.59
N GLY A 42 7.66 -19.25 -2.84
CA GLY A 42 6.70 -19.67 -1.82
C GLY A 42 5.73 -18.59 -1.33
N LEU A 43 5.62 -17.46 -2.04
CA LEU A 43 4.59 -16.46 -1.78
C LEU A 43 3.25 -16.89 -2.39
N THR A 44 2.16 -16.50 -1.74
CA THR A 44 0.79 -16.88 -2.14
C THR A 44 -0.05 -15.74 -2.68
N VAL A 45 0.41 -14.49 -2.51
CA VAL A 45 -0.32 -13.27 -2.92
C VAL A 45 0.59 -12.36 -3.74
N HIS A 46 0.02 -11.70 -4.74
CA HIS A 46 0.67 -10.59 -5.42
C HIS A 46 -0.35 -9.48 -5.72
N ASN A 47 0.09 -8.22 -5.71
CA ASN A 47 -0.73 -7.10 -6.17
C ASN A 47 -0.69 -6.97 -7.70
N LEU A 48 -1.57 -6.14 -8.24
CA LEU A 48 -1.64 -5.85 -9.66
C LEU A 48 -1.61 -4.34 -9.88
N VAL A 49 -0.63 -3.86 -10.64
CA VAL A 49 -0.54 -2.45 -11.05
C VAL A 49 -1.23 -2.26 -12.40
N ILE A 50 -2.19 -1.33 -12.48
CA ILE A 50 -2.96 -1.00 -13.67
C ILE A 50 -2.70 0.46 -14.04
N ASN A 51 -1.97 0.69 -15.13
CA ASN A 51 -1.60 2.05 -15.55
C ASN A 51 -2.71 2.78 -16.31
N ASN A 52 -3.58 2.05 -17.00
CA ASN A 52 -4.68 2.62 -17.75
C ASN A 52 -5.97 1.83 -17.54
N PRO A 53 -6.74 2.13 -16.47
CA PRO A 53 -7.96 1.40 -16.19
C PRO A 53 -9.05 1.55 -17.25
N LYS A 54 -9.08 2.66 -18.01
CA LYS A 54 -10.08 2.87 -19.10
C LYS A 54 -9.91 1.91 -20.27
N SER A 55 -8.69 1.46 -20.53
CA SER A 55 -8.38 0.53 -21.63
C SER A 55 -8.30 -0.93 -21.19
N PHE A 56 -8.58 -1.23 -19.93
CA PHE A 56 -8.51 -2.59 -19.40
C PHE A 56 -9.75 -3.38 -19.80
N SER A 57 -9.59 -4.24 -20.82
CA SER A 57 -10.69 -4.98 -21.43
C SER A 57 -11.11 -6.24 -20.63
N ASP A 58 -12.25 -6.81 -20.99
CA ASP A 58 -12.69 -8.09 -20.41
C ASP A 58 -11.72 -9.25 -20.77
N ASP A 59 -11.04 -9.20 -21.92
CA ASP A 59 -9.99 -10.15 -22.26
C ASP A 59 -8.76 -9.98 -21.33
N ASN A 60 -8.41 -8.74 -20.97
CA ASN A 60 -7.37 -8.47 -19.98
C ASN A 60 -7.75 -9.05 -18.60
N ILE A 61 -9.00 -8.87 -18.18
CA ILE A 61 -9.52 -9.43 -16.91
C ILE A 61 -9.40 -10.95 -16.90
N LYS A 62 -9.88 -11.60 -17.97
CA LYS A 62 -9.82 -13.06 -18.10
C LYS A 62 -8.38 -13.55 -18.05
N LYS A 63 -7.48 -12.92 -18.81
CA LYS A 63 -6.06 -13.28 -18.82
C LYS A 63 -5.39 -13.12 -17.46
N VAL A 64 -5.64 -12.02 -16.74
CA VAL A 64 -5.10 -11.82 -15.39
C VAL A 64 -5.57 -12.93 -14.45
N LYS A 65 -6.87 -13.26 -14.44
CA LYS A 65 -7.41 -14.34 -13.61
C LYS A 65 -6.76 -15.68 -13.93
N GLU A 66 -6.60 -16.00 -15.21
CA GLU A 66 -5.93 -17.23 -15.67
C GLU A 66 -4.44 -17.26 -15.25
N ASP A 67 -3.72 -16.15 -15.42
CA ASP A 67 -2.30 -16.05 -15.05
C ASP A 67 -2.10 -16.25 -13.54
N PHE A 68 -2.91 -15.62 -12.70
CA PHE A 68 -2.85 -15.81 -11.25
C PHE A 68 -3.18 -17.26 -10.84
N HIS A 69 -4.26 -17.82 -11.37
CA HIS A 69 -4.65 -19.20 -11.11
C HIS A 69 -3.57 -20.19 -11.54
N ASN A 70 -3.02 -20.05 -12.75
CA ASN A 70 -2.00 -20.94 -13.30
C ASN A 70 -0.67 -20.89 -12.53
N ASN A 71 -0.43 -19.81 -11.78
CA ASN A 71 0.75 -19.68 -10.92
C ASN A 71 0.45 -19.93 -9.43
N SER A 72 -0.76 -20.42 -9.10
CA SER A 72 -1.19 -20.66 -7.71
C SER A 72 -1.01 -19.41 -6.82
N LEU A 73 -1.48 -18.27 -7.31
CA LEU A 73 -1.42 -16.99 -6.63
C LEU A 73 -2.81 -16.38 -6.46
N ILE A 74 -3.02 -15.74 -5.32
CA ILE A 74 -4.17 -14.91 -5.03
C ILE A 74 -3.87 -13.50 -5.56
N LEU A 75 -4.83 -12.91 -6.28
CA LEU A 75 -4.81 -11.49 -6.59
C LEU A 75 -5.17 -10.71 -5.33
N GLY A 76 -4.18 -10.07 -4.74
CA GLY A 76 -4.34 -9.32 -3.50
C GLY A 76 -4.95 -7.96 -3.73
N GLN A 77 -4.13 -6.94 -3.83
CA GLN A 77 -4.56 -5.56 -4.01
C GLN A 77 -4.36 -5.12 -5.46
N THR A 78 -5.30 -4.37 -6.02
CA THR A 78 -5.06 -3.62 -7.25
C THR A 78 -4.49 -2.23 -6.92
N ASN A 79 -3.60 -1.72 -7.75
CA ASN A 79 -2.96 -0.42 -7.60
C ASN A 79 -3.00 0.34 -8.92
N GLY A 80 -3.15 1.66 -8.87
CA GLY A 80 -3.18 2.52 -10.04
C GLY A 80 -2.30 3.76 -9.90
N ARG A 81 -1.85 4.32 -11.03
CA ARG A 81 -0.96 5.48 -11.07
C ARG A 81 -1.71 6.73 -11.47
N TYR A 82 -2.19 7.50 -10.52
CA TYR A 82 -2.89 8.76 -10.72
C TYR A 82 -2.18 9.96 -10.07
N GLY A 83 -0.91 9.79 -9.69
CA GLY A 83 -0.10 10.84 -9.07
C GLY A 83 -0.68 11.33 -7.74
N GLY A 84 -0.44 12.59 -7.41
CA GLY A 84 -0.99 13.28 -6.22
C GLY A 84 -2.34 13.96 -6.47
N GLY A 85 -3.05 13.58 -7.55
CA GLY A 85 -4.17 14.34 -8.08
C GLY A 85 -5.35 14.57 -7.16
N LEU A 86 -5.62 13.68 -6.20
CA LEU A 86 -6.77 13.79 -5.28
C LEU A 86 -6.73 15.06 -4.41
N VAL A 87 -5.56 15.63 -4.17
CA VAL A 87 -5.37 16.86 -3.37
C VAL A 87 -4.96 18.07 -4.20
N SER A 88 -4.87 17.93 -5.51
CA SER A 88 -4.46 19.03 -6.40
C SER A 88 -5.32 20.29 -6.21
N PRO A 89 -4.73 21.50 -6.18
CA PRO A 89 -5.49 22.73 -6.24
C PRO A 89 -6.23 22.93 -7.56
N ASP A 90 -5.77 22.30 -8.64
CA ASP A 90 -6.43 22.30 -9.95
C ASP A 90 -7.59 21.30 -9.95
N GLU A 91 -8.82 21.80 -10.17
CA GLU A 91 -10.03 21.00 -10.16
C GLU A 91 -10.04 19.92 -11.25
N LYS A 92 -9.54 20.25 -12.45
CA LYS A 92 -9.49 19.30 -13.54
C LYS A 92 -8.58 18.13 -13.21
N VAL A 93 -7.42 18.38 -12.62
CA VAL A 93 -6.48 17.35 -12.19
C VAL A 93 -7.12 16.45 -11.12
N ARG A 94 -7.89 17.04 -10.19
CA ARG A 94 -8.63 16.27 -9.18
C ARG A 94 -9.70 15.37 -9.79
N GLU A 95 -10.53 15.90 -10.69
CA GLU A 95 -11.59 15.14 -11.34
C GLU A 95 -11.02 14.01 -12.23
N ASP A 96 -9.90 14.25 -12.90
CA ASP A 96 -9.18 13.21 -13.66
C ASP A 96 -8.68 12.07 -12.73
N ALA A 97 -8.13 12.41 -11.55
CA ALA A 97 -7.69 11.44 -10.55
C ALA A 97 -8.87 10.67 -9.92
N ILE A 98 -9.95 11.37 -9.55
CA ILE A 98 -11.18 10.75 -9.05
C ILE A 98 -11.74 9.75 -10.07
N THR A 99 -11.83 10.17 -11.33
CA THR A 99 -12.30 9.32 -12.44
C THR A 99 -11.40 8.09 -12.62
N PHE A 100 -10.09 8.26 -12.49
CA PHE A 100 -9.14 7.15 -12.54
C PHE A 100 -9.44 6.11 -11.46
N VAL A 101 -9.57 6.56 -10.19
CA VAL A 101 -9.81 5.63 -9.07
C VAL A 101 -11.20 5.00 -9.16
N LYS A 102 -12.23 5.72 -9.60
CA LYS A 102 -13.56 5.14 -9.90
C LYS A 102 -13.46 3.98 -10.92
N ASN A 103 -12.68 4.15 -11.99
CA ASN A 103 -12.44 3.06 -12.94
C ASN A 103 -11.63 1.91 -12.33
N MET A 104 -10.72 2.18 -11.39
CA MET A 104 -10.03 1.13 -10.63
C MET A 104 -11.02 0.29 -9.80
N CYS A 105 -12.02 0.91 -9.16
CA CYS A 105 -13.07 0.18 -8.44
C CYS A 105 -13.82 -0.78 -9.35
N LEU A 106 -14.25 -0.32 -10.54
CA LEU A 106 -14.94 -1.18 -11.53
C LEU A 106 -14.09 -2.40 -11.96
N ILE A 107 -12.79 -2.19 -12.21
CA ILE A 107 -11.90 -3.29 -12.61
C ILE A 107 -11.62 -4.22 -11.43
N THR A 108 -11.42 -3.66 -10.24
CA THR A 108 -11.16 -4.43 -9.03
C THR A 108 -12.33 -5.38 -8.73
N SER A 109 -13.56 -4.89 -8.85
CA SER A 109 -14.79 -5.70 -8.74
C SER A 109 -14.79 -6.83 -9.77
N LYS A 110 -14.58 -6.53 -11.05
CA LYS A 110 -14.53 -7.53 -12.13
C LYS A 110 -13.41 -8.55 -11.95
N LEU A 111 -12.26 -8.16 -11.42
CA LEU A 111 -11.16 -9.06 -11.11
C LEU A 111 -11.45 -9.95 -9.90
N GLY A 112 -12.35 -9.54 -9.01
CA GLY A 112 -12.61 -10.20 -7.74
C GLY A 112 -11.49 -10.01 -6.72
N ALA A 113 -10.70 -8.93 -6.86
CA ALA A 113 -9.70 -8.57 -5.86
C ALA A 113 -10.39 -7.93 -4.62
N PRO A 114 -9.84 -8.12 -3.41
CA PRO A 114 -10.51 -7.67 -2.18
C PRO A 114 -10.54 -6.15 -2.03
N ASN A 115 -9.56 -5.45 -2.58
CA ASN A 115 -9.47 -4.00 -2.46
C ASN A 115 -8.64 -3.37 -3.58
N THR A 116 -8.80 -2.04 -3.72
CA THR A 116 -7.93 -1.20 -4.54
C THR A 116 -7.21 -0.17 -3.67
N TYR A 117 -5.96 0.06 -3.98
CA TYR A 117 -5.09 0.99 -3.26
C TYR A 117 -5.55 2.45 -3.44
N LEU A 118 -5.65 3.18 -2.34
CA LEU A 118 -5.94 4.61 -2.33
C LEU A 118 -4.75 5.40 -1.78
N ARG A 119 -4.13 6.20 -2.66
CA ARG A 119 -3.02 7.09 -2.30
C ARG A 119 -3.57 8.46 -1.93
N PRO A 120 -3.21 9.05 -0.77
CA PRO A 120 -3.64 10.39 -0.38
C PRO A 120 -3.05 11.48 -1.28
N GLY A 121 -1.85 11.27 -1.80
CA GLY A 121 -1.15 12.22 -2.64
C GLY A 121 -0.45 13.34 -1.90
N SER A 122 0.07 14.30 -2.66
CA SER A 122 0.75 15.51 -2.21
C SER A 122 0.43 16.66 -3.17
N VAL A 123 0.41 17.87 -2.68
CA VAL A 123 0.35 19.07 -3.55
C VAL A 123 1.70 19.44 -4.16
N ASN A 124 2.74 18.67 -3.87
CA ASN A 124 4.04 18.80 -4.54
C ASN A 124 3.92 18.39 -6.01
N PRO A 125 4.27 19.27 -6.97
CA PRO A 125 4.10 18.98 -8.39
C PRO A 125 5.05 17.87 -8.91
N ASP A 126 6.14 17.59 -8.18
CA ASP A 126 7.16 16.64 -8.61
C ASP A 126 6.86 15.19 -8.19
N GLY A 127 5.86 14.98 -7.32
CA GLY A 127 5.47 13.62 -6.96
C GLY A 127 4.48 13.48 -5.80
N PRO A 128 3.71 12.37 -5.80
CA PRO A 128 2.63 12.15 -4.82
C PRO A 128 3.09 11.84 -3.40
N TRP A 129 4.36 11.48 -3.23
CA TRP A 129 4.98 11.15 -1.95
C TRP A 129 6.11 12.11 -1.56
N LEU A 130 6.10 13.32 -2.13
CA LEU A 130 7.10 14.33 -1.80
C LEU A 130 6.54 15.34 -0.79
N PRO A 131 7.38 15.84 0.13
CA PRO A 131 6.96 16.80 1.13
C PRO A 131 6.55 18.14 0.48
N HIS A 132 5.54 18.79 1.05
CA HIS A 132 5.13 20.13 0.70
C HIS A 132 4.56 20.84 1.93
N PRO A 133 4.85 22.13 2.16
CA PRO A 133 4.40 22.82 3.37
C PRO A 133 2.88 22.86 3.56
N GLU A 134 2.09 22.81 2.48
CA GLU A 134 0.64 22.78 2.57
C GLU A 134 0.03 21.40 2.83
N ASN A 135 0.77 20.31 2.70
CA ASN A 135 0.21 18.96 2.83
C ASN A 135 -0.49 18.76 4.18
N HIS A 136 0.04 19.33 5.26
CA HIS A 136 -0.54 19.18 6.60
C HIS A 136 -1.66 20.21 6.91
N SER A 137 -2.09 21.03 5.94
CA SER A 137 -3.17 22.00 6.14
C SER A 137 -4.55 21.34 6.09
N ASP A 138 -5.51 21.91 6.83
CA ASP A 138 -6.90 21.46 6.79
C ASP A 138 -7.50 21.61 5.40
N LYS A 139 -7.11 22.62 4.64
CA LYS A 139 -7.56 22.82 3.25
C LYS A 139 -7.22 21.65 2.33
N VAL A 140 -6.04 21.05 2.49
CA VAL A 140 -5.62 19.89 1.69
C VAL A 140 -6.29 18.61 2.20
N PHE A 141 -6.46 18.51 3.51
CA PHE A 141 -7.23 17.44 4.13
C PHE A 141 -8.69 17.41 3.64
N ASP A 142 -9.38 18.56 3.66
CA ASP A 142 -10.76 18.68 3.20
C ASP A 142 -10.91 18.32 1.73
N ARG A 143 -9.93 18.68 0.88
CA ARG A 143 -9.92 18.23 -0.52
C ARG A 143 -9.79 16.71 -0.65
N LEU A 144 -8.96 16.10 0.17
CA LEU A 144 -8.81 14.65 0.16
C LEU A 144 -10.12 13.97 0.58
N VAL A 145 -10.80 14.50 1.61
CA VAL A 145 -12.13 14.03 2.05
C VAL A 145 -13.13 14.10 0.92
N ASP A 146 -13.30 15.29 0.29
CA ASP A 146 -14.24 15.48 -0.83
C ASP A 146 -13.97 14.54 -2.01
N SER A 147 -12.69 14.44 -2.41
CA SER A 147 -12.30 13.54 -3.49
C SER A 147 -12.59 12.07 -3.17
N THR A 148 -12.32 11.64 -1.93
CA THR A 148 -12.52 10.27 -1.50
C THR A 148 -14.00 9.92 -1.35
N GLN A 149 -14.83 10.83 -0.84
CA GLN A 149 -16.28 10.64 -0.77
C GLN A 149 -16.89 10.39 -2.14
N LYS A 150 -16.49 11.14 -3.17
CA LYS A 150 -16.92 10.92 -4.56
C LYS A 150 -16.48 9.56 -5.12
N ILE A 151 -15.33 9.04 -4.70
CA ILE A 151 -14.85 7.71 -5.09
C ILE A 151 -15.62 6.61 -4.35
N CYS A 152 -15.92 6.82 -3.07
CA CYS A 152 -16.66 5.87 -2.24
C CYS A 152 -18.04 5.53 -2.80
N GLU A 153 -18.72 6.47 -3.49
CA GLU A 153 -19.99 6.19 -4.18
C GLU A 153 -19.88 4.97 -5.11
N VAL A 154 -18.83 4.92 -5.95
CA VAL A 154 -18.60 3.79 -6.87
C VAL A 154 -18.06 2.57 -6.14
N ALA A 155 -17.19 2.76 -5.14
CA ALA A 155 -16.66 1.66 -4.34
C ALA A 155 -17.77 0.90 -3.60
N GLU A 156 -18.77 1.61 -3.09
CA GLU A 156 -19.95 1.03 -2.42
C GLU A 156 -20.86 0.29 -3.40
N ASP A 157 -21.13 0.88 -4.57
CA ASP A 157 -21.95 0.26 -5.63
C ASP A 157 -21.31 -1.04 -6.16
N GLU A 158 -19.98 -1.07 -6.26
CA GLU A 158 -19.21 -2.21 -6.77
C GLU A 158 -18.82 -3.22 -5.67
N GLY A 159 -19.09 -2.93 -4.40
CA GLY A 159 -18.70 -3.76 -3.26
C GLY A 159 -17.19 -3.89 -3.07
N VAL A 160 -16.41 -2.87 -3.49
CA VAL A 160 -14.95 -2.85 -3.41
C VAL A 160 -14.49 -2.05 -2.21
N MET A 161 -13.49 -2.54 -1.48
CA MET A 161 -12.83 -1.78 -0.42
C MET A 161 -11.76 -0.86 -1.00
N LEU A 162 -11.72 0.38 -0.54
CA LEU A 162 -10.60 1.30 -0.76
C LEU A 162 -9.57 1.10 0.35
N SER A 163 -8.37 0.71 0.00
CA SER A 163 -7.26 0.44 0.92
C SER A 163 -6.35 1.67 0.99
N LEU A 164 -6.63 2.54 1.97
CA LEU A 164 -5.90 3.79 2.18
C LEU A 164 -4.50 3.50 2.73
N GLU A 165 -3.49 4.12 2.15
CA GLU A 165 -2.14 4.18 2.70
C GLU A 165 -1.74 5.63 2.92
N GLY A 166 -1.12 5.92 4.05
CA GLY A 166 -0.66 7.26 4.40
C GLY A 166 0.84 7.33 4.62
N GLY A 167 1.28 8.48 5.11
CA GLY A 167 2.68 8.69 5.47
C GLY A 167 2.93 10.12 5.92
N TYR A 168 4.00 10.35 6.65
CA TYR A 168 4.31 11.63 7.29
C TYR A 168 4.30 12.83 6.32
N VAL A 169 4.68 12.61 5.06
CA VAL A 169 4.71 13.68 4.04
C VAL A 169 3.33 13.96 3.42
N SER A 170 2.31 13.18 3.71
CA SER A 170 0.97 13.26 3.13
C SER A 170 0.00 14.07 4.01
N PRO A 171 -1.23 14.38 3.54
CA PRO A 171 -2.26 15.05 4.36
C PRO A 171 -2.71 14.23 5.58
N ILE A 172 -2.49 12.93 5.59
CA ILE A 172 -2.83 12.00 6.68
C ILE A 172 -1.55 11.49 7.37
N TYR A 173 -0.81 12.40 7.98
CA TYR A 173 0.57 12.27 8.44
C TYR A 173 0.77 11.55 9.78
N SER A 174 -0.29 11.06 10.41
CA SER A 174 -0.24 10.32 11.68
C SER A 174 -1.42 9.36 11.82
N ALA A 175 -1.33 8.37 12.72
CA ALA A 175 -2.43 7.45 13.00
C ALA A 175 -3.72 8.21 13.35
N LYS A 176 -3.62 9.24 14.22
CA LYS A 176 -4.77 10.07 14.57
C LYS A 176 -5.37 10.81 13.36
N ARG A 177 -4.54 11.46 12.54
CA ARG A 177 -5.02 12.19 11.35
C ARG A 177 -5.63 11.24 10.32
N THR A 178 -5.13 10.02 10.23
CA THR A 178 -5.71 8.95 9.39
C THR A 178 -7.07 8.52 9.92
N LYS A 179 -7.23 8.35 11.24
CA LYS A 179 -8.52 8.04 11.84
C LYS A 179 -9.53 9.17 11.63
N ASP A 180 -9.12 10.43 11.87
CA ASP A 180 -9.95 11.61 11.62
C ASP A 180 -10.42 11.68 10.15
N PHE A 181 -9.56 11.26 9.21
CA PHE A 181 -9.89 11.19 7.79
C PHE A 181 -10.94 10.10 7.49
N ILE A 182 -10.75 8.88 8.00
CA ILE A 182 -11.71 7.78 7.82
C ILE A 182 -13.09 8.19 8.37
N ASP A 183 -13.11 8.81 9.55
CA ASP A 183 -14.35 9.31 10.16
C ASP A 183 -15.02 10.41 9.33
N ALA A 184 -14.23 11.35 8.80
CA ALA A 184 -14.73 12.45 7.99
C ALA A 184 -15.28 11.98 6.63
N VAL A 185 -14.68 10.98 6.02
CA VAL A 185 -15.19 10.34 4.78
C VAL A 185 -16.49 9.60 5.06
N GLY A 186 -16.56 8.85 6.14
CA GLY A 186 -17.77 8.18 6.65
C GLY A 186 -18.27 7.00 5.81
N SER A 187 -17.44 6.44 4.92
CA SER A 187 -17.80 5.28 4.10
C SER A 187 -17.35 3.96 4.74
N LYS A 188 -18.23 2.96 4.72
CA LYS A 188 -17.91 1.58 5.15
C LYS A 188 -16.94 0.86 4.19
N ASN A 189 -16.77 1.38 2.97
CA ASN A 189 -15.90 0.81 1.95
C ASN A 189 -14.51 1.49 1.93
N LEU A 190 -14.17 2.24 2.97
CA LEU A 190 -12.83 2.80 3.19
C LEU A 190 -12.19 2.12 4.40
N GLY A 191 -11.02 1.50 4.19
CA GLY A 191 -10.20 0.93 5.24
C GLY A 191 -8.74 1.34 5.10
N PHE A 192 -7.88 0.80 5.94
CA PHE A 192 -6.49 1.19 6.06
C PHE A 192 -5.55 0.03 5.73
N ASN A 193 -4.50 0.32 4.95
CA ASN A 193 -3.36 -0.55 4.75
C ASN A 193 -2.28 -0.20 5.78
N GLN A 194 -1.96 -1.11 6.68
CA GLN A 194 -0.96 -0.88 7.72
C GLN A 194 0.44 -0.80 7.09
N ASP A 195 0.96 0.41 6.97
CA ASP A 195 2.32 0.68 6.52
C ASP A 195 2.98 1.75 7.43
N PRO A 196 3.25 1.39 8.69
CA PRO A 196 3.69 2.35 9.71
C PRO A 196 5.05 2.97 9.43
N VAL A 197 5.93 2.32 8.66
CA VAL A 197 7.26 2.87 8.30
C VAL A 197 7.12 4.22 7.61
N ASN A 198 6.09 4.41 6.79
CA ASN A 198 5.84 5.67 6.09
C ASN A 198 5.56 6.86 7.02
N PHE A 199 5.26 6.61 8.29
CA PHE A 199 4.87 7.63 9.27
C PHE A 199 5.98 8.00 10.26
N ILE A 200 7.10 7.27 10.29
CA ILE A 200 8.24 7.58 11.16
C ILE A 200 8.74 8.99 10.86
N SER A 201 8.73 9.85 11.87
CA SER A 201 9.00 11.28 11.71
C SER A 201 10.07 11.84 12.67
N ASN A 202 10.41 11.10 13.73
CA ASN A 202 11.32 11.54 14.77
C ASN A 202 12.03 10.37 15.45
N LEU A 203 13.04 10.67 16.28
CA LEU A 203 13.87 9.66 16.96
C LEU A 203 13.11 8.91 18.06
N GLU A 204 12.12 9.53 18.70
CA GLU A 204 11.31 8.87 19.72
C GLU A 204 10.52 7.71 19.11
N GLU A 205 9.86 7.94 18.00
CA GLU A 205 9.15 6.90 17.23
C GLU A 205 10.13 5.84 16.71
N ALA A 206 11.28 6.27 16.17
CA ALA A 206 12.27 5.35 15.59
C ALA A 206 12.88 4.39 16.61
N TYR A 207 13.08 4.83 17.87
CA TYR A 207 13.69 4.01 18.91
C TYR A 207 12.67 3.27 19.79
N ASN A 208 11.36 3.61 19.68
CA ASN A 208 10.26 2.99 20.43
C ASN A 208 9.19 2.46 19.46
N THR A 209 9.62 1.66 18.49
CA THR A 209 8.75 1.19 17.39
C THR A 209 7.57 0.34 17.88
N LYS A 210 7.67 -0.33 19.02
CA LYS A 210 6.57 -1.09 19.59
C LYS A 210 5.44 -0.18 20.07
N GLU A 211 5.76 0.86 20.84
CA GLU A 211 4.82 1.87 21.32
C GLU A 211 4.21 2.63 20.14
N PHE A 212 5.02 2.99 19.17
CA PHE A 212 4.58 3.62 17.92
C PHE A 212 3.58 2.74 17.15
N LEU A 213 3.86 1.45 17.01
CA LEU A 213 2.93 0.49 16.37
C LEU A 213 1.62 0.36 17.13
N GLU A 214 1.66 0.37 18.47
CA GLU A 214 0.43 0.25 19.28
C GLU A 214 -0.50 1.44 19.08
N ASP A 215 0.00 2.66 18.84
CA ASP A 215 -0.82 3.81 18.49
C ASP A 215 -1.58 3.58 17.18
N PHE A 216 -0.92 2.98 16.17
CA PHE A 216 -1.59 2.61 14.91
C PHE A 216 -2.65 1.53 15.12
N PHE A 217 -2.32 0.47 15.85
CA PHE A 217 -3.27 -0.62 16.05
C PHE A 217 -4.45 -0.23 16.92
N SER A 218 -4.25 0.61 17.93
CA SER A 218 -5.32 1.09 18.79
C SER A 218 -6.32 2.00 18.09
N LEU A 219 -5.85 2.83 17.14
CA LEU A 219 -6.68 3.80 16.41
C LEU A 219 -7.26 3.24 15.10
N LEU A 220 -6.50 2.38 14.42
CA LEU A 220 -6.81 1.97 13.04
C LEU A 220 -7.03 0.45 12.90
N GLY A 221 -6.89 -0.32 13.98
CA GLY A 221 -7.00 -1.78 13.93
C GLY A 221 -8.32 -2.27 13.33
N GLU A 222 -9.46 -1.70 13.73
CA GLU A 222 -10.79 -2.05 13.21
C GLU A 222 -10.99 -1.70 11.72
N HIS A 223 -10.17 -0.80 11.18
CA HIS A 223 -10.22 -0.37 9.79
C HIS A 223 -9.20 -1.11 8.90
N THR A 224 -8.39 -2.00 9.49
CA THR A 224 -7.29 -2.67 8.78
C THR A 224 -7.79 -3.65 7.73
N LEU A 225 -7.30 -3.51 6.49
CA LEU A 225 -7.60 -4.39 5.35
C LEU A 225 -6.42 -5.30 4.98
N GLY A 226 -5.21 -4.86 5.26
CA GLY A 226 -3.97 -5.53 4.90
C GLY A 226 -2.77 -4.75 5.41
N ALA A 227 -1.57 -5.17 5.01
CA ALA A 227 -0.36 -4.48 5.42
C ALA A 227 0.77 -4.60 4.40
N HIS A 228 1.69 -3.62 4.45
CA HIS A 228 2.98 -3.71 3.81
C HIS A 228 4.07 -3.95 4.85
N LEU A 229 4.97 -4.89 4.56
CA LEU A 229 6.17 -5.12 5.35
C LEU A 229 7.31 -4.31 4.77
N LYS A 230 7.74 -3.33 5.54
CA LYS A 230 8.90 -2.47 5.30
C LYS A 230 9.77 -2.41 6.54
N ASP A 231 10.99 -1.98 6.35
CA ASP A 231 11.92 -1.68 7.43
C ASP A 231 12.63 -0.36 7.16
N PHE A 232 13.26 0.22 8.17
CA PHE A 232 13.93 1.51 8.08
C PHE A 232 15.11 1.58 9.03
N LYS A 233 15.98 2.54 8.80
CA LYS A 233 17.09 2.88 9.70
C LYS A 233 17.24 4.38 9.89
N VAL A 234 17.83 4.77 11.01
CA VAL A 234 18.32 6.12 11.25
C VAL A 234 19.73 6.22 10.65
N ILE A 235 19.99 7.30 9.93
CA ILE A 235 21.32 7.57 9.38
C ILE A 235 22.12 8.41 10.35
N ASP A 236 23.35 8.00 10.64
CA ASP A 236 24.29 8.69 11.54
C ASP A 236 24.78 10.02 10.95
N THR A 237 23.94 11.03 11.00
CA THR A 237 24.21 12.39 10.53
C THR A 237 23.69 13.42 11.53
N LEU A 238 24.26 14.64 11.51
CA LEU A 238 23.78 15.74 12.37
C LEU A 238 22.33 16.12 12.08
N LEU A 239 21.94 16.15 10.81
CA LEU A 239 20.57 16.40 10.39
C LEU A 239 19.82 15.07 10.34
N LEU A 240 18.71 14.99 11.07
CA LEU A 240 17.89 13.78 11.13
C LEU A 240 17.51 13.29 9.73
N ARG A 241 17.80 12.04 9.48
CA ARG A 241 17.47 11.38 8.22
C ARG A 241 17.10 9.92 8.48
N PHE A 242 15.99 9.49 7.90
CA PHE A 242 15.55 8.10 7.85
C PHE A 242 15.71 7.59 6.42
N GLU A 243 16.09 6.33 6.30
CA GLU A 243 16.12 5.62 5.02
C GLU A 243 15.40 4.28 5.17
N GLU A 244 14.77 3.84 4.09
CA GLU A 244 14.27 2.47 4.02
C GLU A 244 15.43 1.49 4.09
N GLU A 245 15.19 0.35 4.75
CA GLU A 245 16.16 -0.73 4.87
C GLU A 245 15.48 -2.08 4.56
N TYR A 246 16.27 -3.09 4.28
CA TYR A 246 15.74 -4.42 4.00
C TYR A 246 15.22 -5.07 5.27
N LEU A 247 14.15 -5.86 5.12
CA LEU A 247 13.53 -6.56 6.26
C LEU A 247 14.57 -7.37 7.04
N GLY A 248 14.66 -7.10 8.33
CA GLY A 248 15.59 -7.72 9.26
C GLY A 248 16.94 -7.03 9.42
N TYR A 249 17.17 -5.94 8.69
CA TYR A 249 18.35 -5.10 8.82
C TYR A 249 18.03 -3.72 9.38
N GLY A 250 16.76 -3.43 9.59
CA GLY A 250 16.27 -2.17 10.11
C GLY A 250 15.86 -2.23 11.58
N MET A 251 15.00 -1.30 11.98
CA MET A 251 14.66 -1.01 13.37
C MET A 251 13.21 -1.31 13.73
N MET A 252 12.34 -1.63 12.76
CA MET A 252 10.93 -1.91 13.02
C MET A 252 10.75 -3.22 13.80
N ASP A 253 9.96 -3.24 14.87
CA ASP A 253 9.60 -4.48 15.58
C ASP A 253 8.63 -5.33 14.74
N GLN A 254 9.19 -6.06 13.77
CA GLN A 254 8.43 -6.91 12.85
C GLN A 254 7.71 -8.06 13.58
N VAL A 255 8.25 -8.54 14.68
CA VAL A 255 7.63 -9.62 15.46
C VAL A 255 6.35 -9.12 16.12
N TYR A 256 6.41 -7.94 16.74
CA TYR A 256 5.25 -7.29 17.33
C TYR A 256 4.21 -6.93 16.27
N PHE A 257 4.65 -6.33 15.16
CA PHE A 257 3.78 -5.97 14.04
C PHE A 257 2.98 -7.17 13.52
N LEU A 258 3.65 -8.26 13.18
CA LEU A 258 3.00 -9.47 12.66
C LEU A 258 2.05 -10.10 13.68
N LYS A 259 2.42 -10.11 14.97
CA LYS A 259 1.54 -10.61 16.04
C LYS A 259 0.25 -9.79 16.11
N ARG A 260 0.34 -8.46 16.11
CA ARG A 260 -0.83 -7.58 16.12
C ARG A 260 -1.70 -7.73 14.87
N MET A 261 -1.07 -7.84 13.69
CA MET A 261 -1.80 -8.11 12.45
C MET A 261 -2.60 -9.42 12.52
N GLN A 262 -2.01 -10.50 13.04
CA GLN A 262 -2.72 -11.78 13.22
C GLN A 262 -3.91 -11.66 14.18
N GLU A 263 -3.80 -10.83 15.21
CA GLU A 263 -4.87 -10.63 16.20
C GLU A 263 -6.04 -9.84 15.63
N ILE A 264 -5.77 -8.80 14.82
CA ILE A 264 -6.80 -7.87 14.33
C ILE A 264 -7.38 -8.23 12.96
N CYS A 265 -6.56 -8.82 12.08
CA CYS A 265 -6.95 -9.15 10.71
C CYS A 265 -6.33 -10.49 10.28
N PRO A 266 -6.81 -11.62 10.82
CA PRO A 266 -6.20 -12.94 10.61
C PRO A 266 -6.21 -13.42 9.16
N ASP A 267 -7.07 -12.86 8.31
CA ASP A 267 -7.16 -13.20 6.88
C ASP A 267 -6.46 -12.16 5.98
N ALA A 268 -5.71 -11.20 6.58
CA ALA A 268 -5.06 -10.13 5.84
C ALA A 268 -4.03 -10.65 4.82
N HIS A 269 -3.90 -9.91 3.73
CA HIS A 269 -2.77 -10.01 2.83
C HIS A 269 -1.63 -9.12 3.36
N ILE A 270 -0.48 -9.71 3.62
CA ILE A 270 0.72 -9.02 4.10
C ILE A 270 1.73 -9.03 2.96
N LEU A 271 2.06 -7.86 2.44
CA LEU A 271 2.86 -7.73 1.23
C LEU A 271 4.24 -7.16 1.56
N ILE A 272 5.30 -7.87 1.17
CA ILE A 272 6.67 -7.37 1.23
C ILE A 272 6.81 -6.28 0.17
N GLU A 273 7.29 -5.09 0.56
CA GLU A 273 7.38 -3.93 -0.32
C GLU A 273 8.77 -3.28 -0.32
N HIS A 274 9.09 -2.58 -1.42
CA HIS A 274 10.32 -1.79 -1.63
C HIS A 274 11.64 -2.56 -1.45
N ILE A 275 11.64 -3.86 -1.69
CA ILE A 275 12.85 -4.67 -1.56
C ILE A 275 13.49 -4.87 -2.95
N PRO A 276 14.77 -4.52 -3.14
CA PRO A 276 15.52 -4.83 -4.35
C PRO A 276 15.55 -6.33 -4.63
N ARG A 277 15.55 -6.70 -5.91
CA ARG A 277 15.49 -8.11 -6.34
C ARG A 277 16.58 -8.99 -5.70
N ASP A 278 17.82 -8.48 -5.61
CA ASP A 278 18.95 -9.18 -5.00
C ASP A 278 18.84 -9.30 -3.47
N LYS A 279 18.01 -8.49 -2.82
CA LYS A 279 17.74 -8.49 -1.38
C LYS A 279 16.42 -9.18 -1.01
N PHE A 280 15.61 -9.54 -1.99
CA PHE A 280 14.28 -10.12 -1.72
C PHE A 280 14.37 -11.46 -0.98
N LYS A 281 15.24 -12.37 -1.41
CA LYS A 281 15.39 -13.67 -0.78
C LYS A 281 15.87 -13.59 0.69
N PRO A 282 16.88 -12.80 1.06
CA PRO A 282 17.20 -12.56 2.47
C PRO A 282 16.04 -11.96 3.26
N SER A 283 15.36 -10.93 2.73
CA SER A 283 14.21 -10.28 3.38
C SER A 283 13.06 -11.28 3.61
N TYR A 284 12.76 -12.12 2.63
CA TYR A 284 11.77 -13.19 2.78
C TYR A 284 12.18 -14.19 3.88
N SER A 285 13.46 -14.59 3.94
CA SER A 285 13.95 -15.48 5.01
C SER A 285 13.77 -14.87 6.38
N HIS A 286 14.11 -13.58 6.56
CA HIS A 286 13.87 -12.87 7.82
C HIS A 286 12.38 -12.77 8.16
N THR A 287 11.51 -12.54 7.16
CA THR A 287 10.06 -12.53 7.38
C THR A 287 9.58 -13.87 7.94
N LEU A 288 10.09 -15.01 7.45
CA LEU A 288 9.76 -16.32 7.99
C LEU A 288 10.28 -16.50 9.43
N GLU A 289 11.46 -15.98 9.76
CA GLU A 289 12.00 -16.00 11.13
C GLU A 289 11.13 -15.17 12.08
N PHE A 290 10.73 -13.97 11.68
CA PHE A 290 9.82 -13.11 12.45
C PHE A 290 8.47 -13.80 12.67
N SER A 291 7.92 -14.40 11.63
CA SER A 291 6.66 -15.16 11.69
C SER A 291 6.74 -16.31 12.70
N LYS A 292 7.84 -17.06 12.69
CA LYS A 292 8.08 -18.13 13.67
C LYS A 292 8.15 -17.59 15.10
N LYS A 293 8.86 -16.47 15.33
CA LYS A 293 8.95 -15.81 16.65
C LYS A 293 7.60 -15.28 17.10
N ALA A 294 6.78 -14.78 16.17
CA ALA A 294 5.43 -14.28 16.44
C ALA A 294 4.38 -15.40 16.57
N GLY A 295 4.73 -16.66 16.29
CA GLY A 295 3.80 -17.79 16.34
C GLY A 295 2.82 -17.87 15.17
N ILE A 296 3.15 -17.24 14.04
CA ILE A 296 2.28 -17.12 12.86
C ILE A 296 2.51 -18.26 11.89
N LYS A 297 1.40 -18.75 11.30
CA LYS A 297 1.41 -19.65 10.16
C LYS A 297 0.78 -18.93 8.97
N TRP A 298 1.50 -18.91 7.86
CA TRP A 298 0.97 -18.38 6.61
C TRP A 298 0.04 -19.41 5.95
N GLU A 299 -1.09 -18.91 5.45
CA GLU A 299 -2.01 -19.73 4.67
C GLU A 299 -1.40 -20.07 3.31
N ALA A 300 -1.61 -21.31 2.87
CA ALA A 300 -1.28 -21.75 1.52
C ALA A 300 -2.30 -21.21 0.51
N TYR A 301 -1.97 -21.29 -0.80
CA TYR A 301 -2.90 -21.00 -1.90
C TYR A 301 -4.07 -21.98 -1.89
#